data_17472691160aa0099f4af0dbbab2757b
#
_entry.id   17472691160aa0099f4af0dbbab2757b
#
_cell.length_a   1.000
_cell.length_b   1.000
_cell.length_c   1.000
_cell.angle_alpha   90.00
_cell.angle_beta   90.00
_cell.angle_gamma   90.00
#
_symmetry.space_group_name_H-M   'P 1'
#
loop_
_entity.id
_entity.type
_entity.pdbx_description
1 polymer ?
#
loop_
_entity_poly.entity_id
_entity_poly.type
_entity_poly.pdbx_seq_one_letter_code
_entity_poly.pdbx_strand_id
1 'polypeptide(L)'
;MAKQKKETQKVLKTEPKKEPKFDGTKKMSPDEKNEIIAFLADAQKMYKKNARNNRFLGDCFRSIIRPLSLNIGQYNNCWITQAAKKLVGDFNNISQFDRLSRGKGIVKEHKKPASVLLEEFYDGFKDGVESWFKSCEIVFITKEEDIKLRDAEKELRRDKTKASLSVFEIHKLAYKNTGLDKNIEKVVIKEK
;
A
#
# COMPACT_ATOMS: atom_id res chain seq x y z
N MET A 1 -19.81 56.65 -38.97
CA MET A 1 -20.60 55.71 -38.13
C MET A 1 -20.14 54.29 -38.42
N ALA A 2 -19.29 53.74 -37.57
CA ALA A 2 -18.75 52.38 -37.73
C ALA A 2 -19.54 51.43 -36.82
N LYS A 3 -20.19 50.40 -37.43
CA LYS A 3 -20.90 49.34 -36.72
C LYS A 3 -19.90 48.30 -36.21
N GLN A 4 -19.70 48.23 -34.90
CA GLN A 4 -18.98 47.14 -34.26
C GLN A 4 -19.83 45.86 -34.28
N LYS A 5 -19.32 44.81 -34.97
CA LYS A 5 -19.86 43.46 -34.86
C LYS A 5 -19.40 42.84 -33.55
N LYS A 6 -20.35 42.49 -32.67
CA LYS A 6 -20.11 41.68 -31.50
C LYS A 6 -19.99 40.21 -31.95
N GLU A 7 -18.78 39.64 -31.92
CA GLU A 7 -18.54 38.20 -32.00
C GLU A 7 -18.91 37.57 -30.65
N THR A 8 -19.96 36.74 -30.67
CA THR A 8 -20.39 35.97 -29.53
C THR A 8 -19.48 34.73 -29.44
N GLN A 9 -18.53 34.73 -28.52
CA GLN A 9 -17.73 33.54 -28.22
C GLN A 9 -18.64 32.43 -27.66
N LYS A 10 -18.78 31.37 -28.44
CA LYS A 10 -19.47 30.15 -28.06
C LYS A 10 -18.56 29.39 -27.06
N VAL A 11 -18.83 29.52 -25.77
CA VAL A 11 -18.16 28.73 -24.73
C VAL A 11 -18.58 27.27 -24.94
N LEU A 12 -17.65 26.48 -25.47
CA LEU A 12 -17.79 25.00 -25.50
C LEU A 12 -17.86 24.52 -24.06
N LYS A 13 -19.05 24.14 -23.61
CA LYS A 13 -19.22 23.36 -22.38
C LYS A 13 -18.58 22.00 -22.61
N THR A 14 -17.33 21.82 -22.17
CA THR A 14 -16.75 20.51 -22.01
C THR A 14 -17.51 19.80 -20.90
N GLU A 15 -18.29 18.76 -21.26
CA GLU A 15 -18.85 17.86 -20.27
C GLU A 15 -17.72 17.33 -19.39
N PRO A 16 -17.88 17.30 -18.05
CA PRO A 16 -16.88 16.73 -17.17
C PRO A 16 -16.71 15.27 -17.58
N LYS A 17 -15.51 14.91 -18.04
CA LYS A 17 -15.13 13.50 -18.25
C LYS A 17 -15.43 12.78 -16.94
N LYS A 18 -16.43 11.87 -16.97
CA LYS A 18 -16.69 10.97 -15.85
C LYS A 18 -15.40 10.25 -15.55
N GLU A 19 -14.78 10.56 -14.41
CA GLU A 19 -13.66 9.76 -13.92
C GLU A 19 -14.07 8.30 -13.94
N PRO A 20 -13.22 7.39 -14.45
CA PRO A 20 -13.55 5.98 -14.46
C PRO A 20 -13.83 5.57 -13.01
N LYS A 21 -15.08 5.18 -12.73
CA LYS A 21 -15.46 4.66 -11.42
C LYS A 21 -14.61 3.40 -11.21
N PHE A 22 -13.62 3.51 -10.34
CA PHE A 22 -12.78 2.38 -9.96
C PHE A 22 -13.70 1.31 -9.35
N ASP A 23 -13.96 0.26 -10.11
CA ASP A 23 -14.71 -0.89 -9.64
C ASP A 23 -13.78 -1.75 -8.79
N GLY A 24 -13.73 -1.49 -7.48
CA GLY A 24 -12.90 -2.20 -6.51
C GLY A 24 -13.24 -3.69 -6.34
N THR A 25 -13.94 -4.29 -7.30
CA THR A 25 -14.33 -5.71 -7.30
C THR A 25 -13.33 -6.59 -8.04
N LYS A 26 -12.39 -6.02 -8.80
CA LYS A 26 -11.44 -6.80 -9.61
C LYS A 26 -10.16 -7.09 -8.86
N LYS A 27 -9.76 -8.36 -8.84
CA LYS A 27 -8.34 -8.69 -8.72
C LYS A 27 -7.58 -7.96 -9.83
N MET A 28 -6.37 -7.53 -9.52
CA MET A 28 -5.47 -6.96 -10.52
C MET A 28 -5.34 -7.92 -11.70
N SER A 29 -5.62 -7.45 -12.91
CA SER A 29 -5.47 -8.25 -14.12
C SER A 29 -4.00 -8.60 -14.37
N PRO A 30 -3.70 -9.67 -15.14
CA PRO A 30 -2.33 -9.98 -15.52
C PRO A 30 -1.63 -8.81 -16.22
N ASP A 31 -2.33 -8.06 -17.05
CA ASP A 31 -1.78 -6.91 -17.78
C ASP A 31 -1.45 -5.76 -16.84
N GLU A 32 -2.36 -5.36 -15.95
CA GLU A 32 -2.10 -4.36 -14.90
C GLU A 32 -0.91 -4.75 -14.03
N LYS A 33 -0.80 -6.04 -13.68
CA LYS A 33 0.35 -6.55 -12.93
C LYS A 33 1.65 -6.38 -13.70
N ASN A 34 1.65 -6.75 -14.99
CA ASN A 34 2.83 -6.65 -15.84
C ASN A 34 3.26 -5.19 -16.05
N GLU A 35 2.31 -4.27 -16.22
CA GLU A 35 2.57 -2.82 -16.29
C GLU A 35 3.23 -2.29 -15.01
N ILE A 36 2.73 -2.69 -13.84
CA ILE A 36 3.34 -2.29 -12.56
C ILE A 36 4.74 -2.87 -12.40
N ILE A 37 4.95 -4.13 -12.78
CA ILE A 37 6.26 -4.78 -12.73
C ILE A 37 7.26 -4.05 -13.65
N ALA A 38 6.84 -3.70 -14.87
CA ALA A 38 7.66 -2.92 -15.80
C ALA A 38 7.99 -1.54 -15.24
N PHE A 39 6.99 -0.82 -14.71
CA PHE A 39 7.19 0.46 -14.02
C PHE A 39 8.20 0.36 -12.88
N LEU A 40 8.08 -0.65 -12.01
CA LEU A 40 8.99 -0.85 -10.88
C LEU A 40 10.42 -1.11 -11.33
N ALA A 41 10.60 -1.91 -12.39
CA ALA A 41 11.92 -2.20 -12.95
C ALA A 41 12.58 -0.92 -13.52
N ASP A 42 11.83 -0.10 -14.23
CA ASP A 42 12.33 1.15 -14.79
C ASP A 42 12.57 2.22 -13.72
N ALA A 43 11.68 2.36 -12.75
CA ALA A 43 11.85 3.23 -11.59
C ALA A 43 13.13 2.87 -10.83
N GLN A 44 13.42 1.59 -10.65
CA GLN A 44 14.61 1.12 -9.96
C GLN A 44 15.90 1.43 -10.75
N LYS A 45 15.88 1.27 -12.09
CA LYS A 45 17.01 1.68 -12.96
C LYS A 45 17.25 3.19 -12.85
N MET A 46 16.19 4.00 -12.87
CA MET A 46 16.26 5.45 -12.68
C MET A 46 16.84 5.80 -11.31
N TYR A 47 16.41 5.12 -10.25
CA TYR A 47 16.93 5.32 -8.92
C TYR A 47 18.43 5.03 -8.84
N LYS A 48 18.87 3.87 -9.32
CA LYS A 48 20.30 3.51 -9.34
C LYS A 48 21.16 4.52 -10.08
N LYS A 49 20.66 5.04 -11.20
CA LYS A 49 21.40 5.99 -12.04
C LYS A 49 21.49 7.38 -11.43
N ASN A 50 20.41 7.88 -10.80
CA ASN A 50 20.25 9.31 -10.53
C ASN A 50 20.03 9.65 -9.05
N ALA A 51 19.51 8.73 -8.24
CA ALA A 51 18.97 9.05 -6.92
C ALA A 51 19.81 8.56 -5.75
N ARG A 52 20.75 7.62 -5.96
CA ARG A 52 21.54 7.02 -4.87
C ARG A 52 22.27 8.06 -4.02
N ASN A 53 22.66 9.18 -4.63
CA ASN A 53 23.36 10.30 -3.97
C ASN A 53 22.49 11.56 -3.88
N ASN A 54 21.21 11.49 -4.22
CA ASN A 54 20.30 12.63 -4.22
C ASN A 54 19.12 12.37 -3.28
N ARG A 55 19.19 12.98 -2.08
CA ARG A 55 18.17 12.83 -1.03
C ARG A 55 16.76 13.19 -1.52
N PHE A 56 16.63 14.27 -2.29
CA PHE A 56 15.33 14.71 -2.81
C PHE A 56 14.67 13.63 -3.72
N LEU A 57 15.45 13.06 -4.64
CA LEU A 57 14.95 11.98 -5.49
C LEU A 57 14.65 10.72 -4.67
N GLY A 58 15.44 10.40 -3.65
CA GLY A 58 15.15 9.31 -2.72
C GLY A 58 13.81 9.50 -2.01
N ASP A 59 13.50 10.69 -1.57
CA ASP A 59 12.21 11.02 -0.93
C ASP A 59 11.04 10.95 -1.93
N CYS A 60 11.24 11.37 -3.19
CA CYS A 60 10.26 11.20 -4.25
C CYS A 60 9.93 9.71 -4.49
N PHE A 61 10.95 8.85 -4.61
CA PHE A 61 10.73 7.41 -4.77
C PHE A 61 10.02 6.81 -3.55
N ARG A 62 10.37 7.20 -2.34
CA ARG A 62 9.68 6.78 -1.11
C ARG A 62 8.20 7.14 -1.16
N SER A 63 7.87 8.34 -1.62
CA SER A 63 6.49 8.83 -1.72
C SER A 63 5.65 8.04 -2.75
N ILE A 64 6.29 7.38 -3.71
CA ILE A 64 5.62 6.56 -4.72
C ILE A 64 5.57 5.10 -4.28
N ILE A 65 6.69 4.52 -3.90
CA ILE A 65 6.83 3.07 -3.66
C ILE A 65 6.02 2.63 -2.43
N ARG A 66 5.98 3.43 -1.37
CA ARG A 66 5.23 3.08 -0.15
C ARG A 66 3.72 3.00 -0.39
N PRO A 67 3.03 3.98 -0.97
CA PRO A 67 1.62 3.85 -1.32
C PRO A 67 1.36 2.74 -2.35
N LEU A 68 2.26 2.57 -3.32
CA LEU A 68 2.13 1.53 -4.33
C LEU A 68 2.17 0.14 -3.69
N SER A 69 3.09 -0.13 -2.76
CA SER A 69 3.16 -1.42 -2.06
C SER A 69 1.92 -1.71 -1.22
N LEU A 70 1.30 -0.70 -0.59
CA LEU A 70 0.00 -0.84 0.08
C LEU A 70 -1.12 -1.22 -0.89
N ASN A 71 -1.19 -0.55 -2.05
CA ASN A 71 -2.19 -0.85 -3.06
C ASN A 71 -2.00 -2.25 -3.65
N ILE A 72 -0.77 -2.62 -4.00
CA ILE A 72 -0.45 -3.98 -4.48
C ILE A 72 -0.91 -5.02 -3.45
N GLY A 73 -0.56 -4.84 -2.17
CA GLY A 73 -0.95 -5.76 -1.10
C GLY A 73 -2.46 -5.88 -0.95
N GLN A 74 -3.19 -4.78 -1.09
CA GLN A 74 -4.66 -4.75 -1.00
C GLN A 74 -5.33 -5.61 -2.08
N TYR A 75 -4.77 -5.65 -3.29
CA TYR A 75 -5.35 -6.41 -4.41
C TYR A 75 -4.81 -7.84 -4.54
N ASN A 76 -3.61 -8.11 -4.01
CA ASN A 76 -2.99 -9.43 -4.14
C ASN A 76 -3.17 -10.30 -2.91
N ASN A 77 -2.74 -9.80 -1.75
CA ASN A 77 -2.66 -10.57 -0.53
C ASN A 77 -3.02 -9.69 0.66
N CYS A 78 -4.29 -9.61 0.97
CA CYS A 78 -4.73 -8.91 2.17
C CYS A 78 -5.24 -9.88 3.24
N TRP A 79 -5.01 -9.46 4.47
CA TRP A 79 -5.36 -10.15 5.69
C TRP A 79 -6.19 -9.23 6.57
N ILE A 80 -6.94 -9.77 7.49
CA ILE A 80 -7.71 -8.98 8.46
C ILE A 80 -7.62 -9.63 9.83
N THR A 81 -7.46 -8.83 10.88
CA THR A 81 -7.56 -9.33 12.24
C THR A 81 -9.01 -9.62 12.62
N GLN A 82 -9.20 -10.54 13.55
CA GLN A 82 -10.55 -10.83 14.06
C GLN A 82 -11.22 -9.60 14.67
N ALA A 83 -10.46 -8.72 15.35
CA ALA A 83 -10.98 -7.49 15.90
C ALA A 83 -11.44 -6.51 14.81
N ALA A 84 -10.63 -6.30 13.78
CA ALA A 84 -10.99 -5.47 12.63
C ALA A 84 -12.21 -6.04 11.89
N LYS A 85 -12.27 -7.35 11.69
CA LYS A 85 -13.42 -8.04 11.08
C LYS A 85 -14.72 -7.83 11.87
N LYS A 86 -14.67 -7.94 13.20
CA LYS A 86 -15.84 -7.66 14.05
C LYS A 86 -16.37 -6.23 13.88
N LEU A 87 -15.47 -5.25 13.68
CA LEU A 87 -15.87 -3.86 13.45
C LEU A 87 -16.46 -3.62 12.07
N VAL A 88 -15.90 -4.24 11.05
CA VAL A 88 -16.31 -4.04 9.65
C VAL A 88 -17.54 -4.89 9.30
N GLY A 89 -17.62 -6.11 9.82
CA GLY A 89 -18.58 -7.12 9.43
C GLY A 89 -18.18 -7.83 8.12
N ASP A 90 -19.13 -8.54 7.52
CA ASP A 90 -18.89 -9.24 6.28
C ASP A 90 -18.83 -8.30 5.07
N PHE A 91 -17.92 -8.57 4.17
CA PHE A 91 -17.75 -7.85 2.91
C PHE A 91 -17.33 -8.80 1.79
N ASN A 92 -17.70 -8.44 0.56
CA ASN A 92 -17.45 -9.28 -0.62
C ASN A 92 -16.30 -8.75 -1.49
N ASN A 93 -15.95 -7.48 -1.34
CA ASN A 93 -14.90 -6.83 -2.13
C ASN A 93 -14.29 -5.63 -1.38
N ILE A 94 -13.15 -5.15 -1.89
CA ILE A 94 -12.38 -4.07 -1.26
C ILE A 94 -13.17 -2.75 -1.21
N SER A 95 -13.94 -2.41 -2.22
CA SER A 95 -14.76 -1.17 -2.20
C SER A 95 -15.82 -1.21 -1.11
N GLN A 96 -16.44 -2.38 -0.90
CA GLN A 96 -17.37 -2.57 0.21
C GLN A 96 -16.63 -2.48 1.55
N PHE A 97 -15.45 -3.10 1.67
CA PHE A 97 -14.60 -2.99 2.85
C PHE A 97 -14.24 -1.52 3.15
N ASP A 98 -13.75 -0.78 2.16
CA ASP A 98 -13.36 0.64 2.34
C ASP A 98 -14.55 1.50 2.79
N ARG A 99 -15.76 1.21 2.30
CA ARG A 99 -16.99 1.88 2.75
C ARG A 99 -17.34 1.51 4.19
N LEU A 100 -17.29 0.22 4.53
CA LEU A 100 -17.67 -0.30 5.85
C LEU A 100 -16.67 0.05 6.94
N SER A 101 -15.38 0.17 6.59
CA SER A 101 -14.29 0.51 7.52
C SER A 101 -14.17 2.02 7.79
N ARG A 102 -14.84 2.85 6.97
CA ARG A 102 -14.75 4.30 7.08
C ARG A 102 -15.21 4.78 8.45
N GLY A 103 -14.36 5.53 9.14
CA GLY A 103 -14.62 6.04 10.48
C GLY A 103 -14.52 5.02 11.62
N LYS A 104 -14.22 3.75 11.34
CA LYS A 104 -14.12 2.68 12.35
C LYS A 104 -12.72 2.47 12.92
N GLY A 105 -11.78 3.35 12.61
CA GLY A 105 -10.42 3.23 13.12
C GLY A 105 -9.66 2.01 12.59
N ILE A 106 -9.94 1.61 11.35
CA ILE A 106 -9.18 0.54 10.69
C ILE A 106 -7.95 1.13 10.02
N VAL A 107 -6.81 0.47 10.20
CA VAL A 107 -5.51 0.84 9.65
C VAL A 107 -5.05 -0.24 8.66
N LYS A 108 -4.43 0.19 7.56
CA LYS A 108 -3.74 -0.70 6.61
C LYS A 108 -2.28 -0.79 7.02
N GLU A 109 -1.86 -1.92 7.51
CA GLU A 109 -0.49 -2.17 7.93
C GLU A 109 0.21 -3.13 6.97
N HIS A 110 1.49 -2.88 6.67
CA HIS A 110 2.29 -3.82 5.90
C HIS A 110 2.68 -5.02 6.77
N LYS A 111 2.42 -6.22 6.30
CA LYS A 111 2.89 -7.45 6.97
C LYS A 111 4.41 -7.57 6.93
N LYS A 112 5.03 -7.07 5.86
CA LYS A 112 6.47 -6.81 5.73
C LYS A 112 6.67 -5.30 5.81
N PRO A 113 7.50 -4.78 6.76
CA PRO A 113 7.64 -3.33 6.96
C PRO A 113 7.92 -2.57 5.67
N ALA A 114 7.28 -1.41 5.50
CA ALA A 114 7.47 -0.57 4.32
C ALA A 114 8.94 -0.13 4.13
N SER A 115 9.71 0.03 5.22
CA SER A 115 11.15 0.32 5.15
C SER A 115 11.93 -0.82 4.49
N VAL A 116 11.59 -2.08 4.82
CA VAL A 116 12.23 -3.26 4.22
C VAL A 116 11.88 -3.37 2.73
N LEU A 117 10.61 -3.14 2.36
CA LEU A 117 10.20 -3.11 0.96
C LEU A 117 10.92 -2.01 0.17
N LEU A 118 11.15 -0.86 0.79
CA LEU A 118 11.93 0.23 0.19
C LEU A 118 13.41 -0.13 0.03
N GLU A 119 14.04 -0.74 1.04
CA GLU A 119 15.43 -1.21 0.96
C GLU A 119 15.58 -2.22 -0.18
N GLU A 120 14.69 -3.18 -0.30
CA GLU A 120 14.68 -4.15 -1.41
C GLU A 120 14.53 -3.48 -2.77
N PHE A 121 13.70 -2.45 -2.88
CA PHE A 121 13.62 -1.64 -4.10
C PHE A 121 14.94 -0.93 -4.40
N TYR A 122 15.56 -0.30 -3.40
CA TYR A 122 16.82 0.42 -3.58
C TYR A 122 17.99 -0.51 -3.93
N ASP A 123 18.02 -1.71 -3.35
CA ASP A 123 19.05 -2.73 -3.61
C ASP A 123 18.86 -3.46 -4.95
N GLY A 124 17.72 -3.29 -5.60
CA GLY A 124 17.47 -3.83 -6.93
C GLY A 124 16.75 -5.16 -6.96
N PHE A 125 15.87 -5.39 -6.00
CA PHE A 125 15.04 -6.60 -5.96
C PHE A 125 15.87 -7.90 -6.02
N LYS A 126 16.65 -8.19 -4.99
CA LYS A 126 17.56 -9.37 -4.95
C LYS A 126 16.94 -10.66 -5.45
N ASP A 127 15.66 -10.90 -5.09
CA ASP A 127 14.89 -12.08 -5.49
C ASP A 127 13.99 -11.82 -6.71
N GLY A 128 14.23 -10.72 -7.42
CA GLY A 128 13.45 -10.28 -8.56
C GLY A 128 12.21 -9.45 -8.20
N VAL A 129 11.79 -8.61 -9.14
CA VAL A 129 10.65 -7.70 -8.97
C VAL A 129 9.32 -8.43 -8.73
N GLU A 130 9.14 -9.61 -9.29
CA GLU A 130 7.94 -10.42 -9.05
C GLU A 130 7.87 -10.95 -7.62
N SER A 131 9.00 -11.35 -7.05
CA SER A 131 9.08 -11.79 -5.66
C SER A 131 8.75 -10.64 -4.72
N TRP A 132 9.30 -9.45 -5.00
CA TRP A 132 8.98 -8.24 -4.26
C TRP A 132 7.47 -7.91 -4.35
N PHE A 133 6.90 -7.97 -5.55
CA PHE A 133 5.47 -7.74 -5.78
C PHE A 133 4.61 -8.70 -4.94
N LYS A 134 4.95 -9.99 -4.90
CA LYS A 134 4.26 -11.00 -4.07
C LYS A 134 4.44 -10.76 -2.58
N SER A 135 5.55 -10.17 -2.16
CA SER A 135 5.83 -9.85 -0.76
C SER A 135 5.10 -8.61 -0.24
N CYS A 136 4.49 -7.82 -1.13
CA CYS A 136 3.60 -6.72 -0.75
C CYS A 136 2.30 -7.29 -0.19
N GLU A 137 2.31 -7.66 1.08
CA GLU A 137 1.15 -8.12 1.84
C GLU A 137 0.69 -7.04 2.82
N ILE A 138 -0.61 -6.88 2.99
CA ILE A 138 -1.18 -5.98 3.99
C ILE A 138 -2.08 -6.72 4.98
N VAL A 139 -2.19 -6.14 6.17
CA VAL A 139 -3.12 -6.58 7.20
C VAL A 139 -4.01 -5.41 7.58
N PHE A 140 -5.31 -5.62 7.57
CA PHE A 140 -6.27 -4.67 8.14
C PHE A 140 -6.33 -4.91 9.65
N ILE A 141 -5.92 -3.93 10.42
CA ILE A 141 -5.89 -3.98 11.89
C ILE A 141 -6.70 -2.83 12.47
N THR A 142 -7.11 -2.93 13.72
CA THR A 142 -7.71 -1.79 14.42
C THR A 142 -6.63 -0.78 14.83
N LYS A 143 -7.03 0.45 15.10
CA LYS A 143 -6.11 1.49 15.60
C LYS A 143 -5.47 1.09 16.94
N GLU A 144 -6.20 0.39 17.79
CA GLU A 144 -5.70 -0.12 19.08
C GLU A 144 -4.63 -1.20 18.85
N GLU A 145 -4.83 -2.10 17.87
CA GLU A 145 -3.85 -3.11 17.51
C GLU A 145 -2.60 -2.46 16.89
N ASP A 146 -2.74 -1.43 16.05
CA ASP A 146 -1.63 -0.65 15.49
C ASP A 146 -0.79 0.02 16.59
N ILE A 147 -1.44 0.63 17.59
CA ILE A 147 -0.74 1.22 18.73
C ILE A 147 0.06 0.15 19.49
N LYS A 148 -0.57 -0.98 19.81
CA LYS A 148 0.11 -2.10 20.52
C LYS A 148 1.30 -2.63 19.72
N LEU A 149 1.15 -2.79 18.41
CA LEU A 149 2.22 -3.24 17.53
C LEU A 149 3.41 -2.28 17.55
N ARG A 150 3.15 -0.98 17.40
CA ARG A 150 4.19 0.06 17.43
C ARG A 150 4.91 0.14 18.78
N ASP A 151 4.17 -0.02 19.87
CA ASP A 151 4.77 0.00 21.21
C ASP A 151 5.63 -1.24 21.43
N ALA A 152 5.18 -2.43 21.02
CA ALA A 152 5.98 -3.64 21.05
C ALA A 152 7.27 -3.53 20.20
N GLU A 153 7.20 -2.90 19.02
CA GLU A 153 8.40 -2.62 18.22
C GLU A 153 9.38 -1.67 18.94
N LYS A 154 8.87 -0.61 19.57
CA LYS A 154 9.71 0.32 20.33
C LYS A 154 10.42 -0.36 21.50
N GLU A 155 9.70 -1.20 22.24
CA GLU A 155 10.28 -1.97 23.35
C GLU A 155 11.38 -2.92 22.86
N LEU A 156 11.11 -3.68 21.79
CA LEU A 156 12.11 -4.58 21.19
C LEU A 156 13.36 -3.84 20.70
N ARG A 157 13.22 -2.62 20.16
CA ARG A 157 14.35 -1.79 19.72
C ARG A 157 15.17 -1.23 20.90
N ARG A 158 14.57 -1.06 22.08
CA ARG A 158 15.25 -0.60 23.29
C ARG A 158 15.98 -1.74 24.02
N ASP A 159 15.56 -2.98 23.76
CA ASP A 159 16.20 -4.16 24.35
C ASP A 159 17.57 -4.38 23.70
N LYS A 160 18.63 -4.14 24.46
CA LYS A 160 20.03 -4.31 24.02
C LYS A 160 20.34 -5.73 23.57
N THR A 161 19.62 -6.74 24.11
CA THR A 161 19.80 -8.15 23.70
C THR A 161 19.26 -8.41 22.28
N LYS A 162 18.44 -7.51 21.76
CA LYS A 162 17.85 -7.55 20.41
C LYS A 162 18.51 -6.59 19.42
N ALA A 163 19.60 -5.92 19.82
CA ALA A 163 20.26 -4.90 18.99
C ALA A 163 20.79 -5.41 17.64
N SER A 164 21.05 -6.72 17.52
CA SER A 164 21.49 -7.36 16.27
C SER A 164 20.35 -7.72 15.32
N LEU A 165 19.09 -7.62 15.75
CA LEU A 165 17.95 -7.98 14.92
C LEU A 165 17.69 -6.92 13.85
N SER A 166 17.41 -7.39 12.64
CA SER A 166 16.93 -6.53 11.55
C SER A 166 15.55 -5.93 11.84
N VAL A 167 15.21 -4.88 11.11
CA VAL A 167 13.87 -4.26 11.19
C VAL A 167 12.76 -5.29 10.96
N PHE A 168 12.97 -6.23 10.03
CA PHE A 168 12.00 -7.26 9.72
C PHE A 168 11.83 -8.28 10.85
N GLU A 169 12.92 -8.69 11.49
CA GLU A 169 12.87 -9.61 12.64
C GLU A 169 12.19 -8.96 13.84
N ILE A 170 12.48 -7.70 14.14
CA ILE A 170 11.80 -6.92 15.17
C ILE A 170 10.30 -6.87 14.89
N HIS A 171 9.90 -6.56 13.66
CA HIS A 171 8.50 -6.51 13.27
C HIS A 171 7.80 -7.86 13.44
N LYS A 172 8.42 -8.96 13.00
CA LYS A 172 7.89 -10.32 13.21
C LYS A 172 7.71 -10.66 14.69
N LEU A 173 8.67 -10.30 15.53
CA LEU A 173 8.58 -10.51 16.98
C LEU A 173 7.46 -9.66 17.59
N ALA A 174 7.30 -8.41 17.17
CA ALA A 174 6.21 -7.56 17.62
C ALA A 174 4.84 -8.14 17.27
N TYR A 175 4.66 -8.66 16.05
CA TYR A 175 3.45 -9.38 15.63
C TYR A 175 3.17 -10.58 16.54
N LYS A 176 4.20 -11.38 16.85
CA LYS A 176 4.09 -12.53 17.75
C LYS A 176 3.75 -12.12 19.18
N ASN A 177 4.44 -11.12 19.72
CA ASN A 177 4.24 -10.65 21.10
C ASN A 177 2.85 -10.02 21.31
N THR A 178 2.29 -9.40 20.28
CA THR A 178 0.93 -8.84 20.31
C THR A 178 -0.16 -9.87 19.98
N GLY A 179 0.22 -11.08 19.55
CA GLY A 179 -0.70 -12.13 19.15
C GLY A 179 -1.38 -11.89 17.81
N LEU A 180 -0.96 -10.88 17.04
CA LEU A 180 -1.53 -10.55 15.74
C LEU A 180 -1.30 -11.68 14.72
N ASP A 181 -0.16 -12.38 14.79
CA ASP A 181 0.17 -13.50 13.92
C ASP A 181 -0.83 -14.66 13.97
N LYS A 182 -1.50 -14.85 15.12
CA LYS A 182 -2.48 -15.92 15.35
C LYS A 182 -3.92 -15.47 15.08
N ASN A 183 -4.16 -14.16 15.03
CA ASN A 183 -5.50 -13.58 14.99
C ASN A 183 -5.83 -12.99 13.61
N ILE A 184 -5.08 -13.34 12.57
CA ILE A 184 -5.30 -12.88 11.21
C ILE A 184 -5.90 -13.99 10.34
N GLU A 185 -6.81 -13.62 9.46
CA GLU A 185 -7.34 -14.49 8.41
C GLU A 185 -7.12 -13.84 7.04
N LYS A 186 -6.97 -14.69 6.02
CA LYS A 186 -6.84 -14.20 4.65
C LYS A 186 -8.19 -13.68 4.16
N VAL A 187 -8.19 -12.48 3.61
CA VAL A 187 -9.39 -11.92 2.97
C VAL A 187 -9.59 -12.61 1.62
N VAL A 188 -10.70 -13.32 1.49
CA VAL A 188 -11.10 -13.93 0.22
C VAL A 188 -12.06 -12.98 -0.48
N ILE A 189 -11.60 -12.34 -1.55
CA ILE A 189 -12.43 -11.51 -2.41
C ILE A 189 -13.19 -12.46 -3.33
N LYS A 190 -14.51 -12.47 -3.23
CA LYS A 190 -15.37 -13.25 -4.13
C LYS A 190 -15.36 -12.57 -5.50
N GLU A 191 -14.97 -13.31 -6.52
CA GLU A 191 -15.18 -12.89 -7.91
C GLU A 191 -16.70 -12.96 -8.19
N LYS A 192 -17.23 -11.90 -8.82
CA LYS A 192 -18.59 -11.91 -9.34
C LYS A 192 -18.58 -12.52 -10.74
#